data_5787fa045b756e3f0f9f483855dace61
#
_entry.id   5787fa045b756e3f0f9f483855dace61
#
_cell.length_a   1.000
_cell.length_b   1.000
_cell.length_c   1.000
_cell.angle_alpha   90.00
_cell.angle_beta   90.00
_cell.angle_gamma   90.00
#
_symmetry.space_group_name_H-M   'P 1'
#
loop_
_entity.id
_entity.type
_entity.pdbx_description
1 polymer ?
#
loop_
_entity_poly.entity_id
_entity_poly.type
_entity_poly.pdbx_seq_one_letter_code
_entity_poly.pdbx_strand_id
1 'polypeptide(L)'
;EVFSSAYPLLIGLDSSDEAMVYSIVKIMHQHHDEYKNNAPGATGWRMDRQKFDQAFLPYHPGAIRYYKEIGEWTTEAAAQNQSNLFRQQVLMSAWEKFFPTAPESYEQFEAEWIAARSTALEAEGLITLGTGL
;
A
#
# COMPACT_ATOMS: atom_id res chain seq x y z
N GLU A 1 -16.87 -15.73 0.33
CA GLU A 1 -15.54 -15.33 0.82
C GLU A 1 -15.67 -14.04 1.62
N VAL A 2 -14.97 -13.95 2.74
CA VAL A 2 -14.94 -12.74 3.57
C VAL A 2 -13.57 -12.08 3.34
N PHE A 3 -13.58 -10.86 2.83
CA PHE A 3 -12.35 -10.07 2.67
C PHE A 3 -12.20 -9.12 3.86
N SER A 4 -11.00 -9.05 4.40
CA SER A 4 -10.62 -8.10 5.43
C SER A 4 -9.48 -7.25 4.89
N SER A 5 -9.58 -5.94 5.03
CA SER A 5 -8.50 -5.00 4.75
C SER A 5 -7.99 -4.37 6.05
N ALA A 6 -6.71 -4.04 6.07
CA ALA A 6 -6.15 -3.27 7.18
C ALA A 6 -6.85 -1.89 7.25
N TYR A 7 -7.30 -1.50 8.42
CA TYR A 7 -7.95 -0.23 8.68
C TYR A 7 -7.59 0.26 10.09
N PRO A 8 -7.27 1.55 10.28
CA PRO A 8 -7.11 2.57 9.24
C PRO A 8 -5.74 2.50 8.54
N LEU A 9 -5.67 3.05 7.31
CA LEU A 9 -4.43 3.22 6.56
C LEU A 9 -4.12 4.71 6.40
N LEU A 10 -2.87 5.09 6.67
CA LEU A 10 -2.34 6.40 6.28
C LEU A 10 -1.63 6.27 4.93
N ILE A 11 -2.15 6.94 3.92
CA ILE A 11 -1.65 6.89 2.56
C ILE A 11 -1.06 8.26 2.18
N GLY A 12 0.08 8.26 1.53
CA GLY A 12 0.74 9.44 0.99
C GLY A 12 1.24 9.23 -0.44
N LEU A 13 1.77 10.26 -1.04
CA LEU A 13 2.46 10.17 -2.32
C LEU A 13 3.90 9.69 -2.10
N ASP A 14 4.45 8.98 -3.08
CA ASP A 14 5.85 8.57 -3.10
C ASP A 14 6.82 9.76 -3.13
N SER A 15 6.36 10.88 -3.72
CA SER A 15 7.08 12.16 -3.79
C SER A 15 7.01 13.00 -2.51
N SER A 16 6.33 12.52 -1.45
CA SER A 16 6.26 13.24 -0.18
C SER A 16 7.66 13.38 0.44
N ASP A 17 7.89 14.48 1.17
CA ASP A 17 9.18 14.71 1.85
C ASP A 17 9.47 13.60 2.87
N GLU A 18 10.65 12.98 2.78
CA GLU A 18 11.04 11.85 3.62
C GLU A 18 11.09 12.22 5.11
N ALA A 19 11.58 13.42 5.44
CA ALA A 19 11.69 13.86 6.83
C ALA A 19 10.31 14.15 7.42
N MET A 20 9.40 14.67 6.60
CA MET A 20 8.00 14.86 7.01
C MET A 20 7.32 13.53 7.30
N VAL A 21 7.40 12.55 6.38
CA VAL A 21 6.79 11.23 6.58
C VAL A 21 7.38 10.51 7.80
N TYR A 22 8.72 10.54 7.95
CA TYR A 22 9.39 10.02 9.15
C TYR A 22 8.83 10.66 10.43
N SER A 23 8.68 11.98 10.45
CA SER A 23 8.19 12.70 11.62
C SER A 23 6.74 12.37 11.95
N ILE A 24 5.86 12.24 10.93
CA ILE A 24 4.46 11.86 11.13
C ILE A 24 4.38 10.47 11.76
N VAL A 25 5.08 9.48 11.20
CA VAL A 25 5.05 8.09 11.71
C VAL A 25 5.60 8.01 13.13
N LYS A 26 6.69 8.75 13.41
CA LYS A 26 7.30 8.84 14.74
C LYS A 26 6.32 9.44 15.77
N ILE A 27 5.69 10.55 15.44
CA ILE A 27 4.72 11.22 16.32
C ILE A 27 3.51 10.30 16.56
N MET A 28 2.98 9.69 15.52
CA MET A 28 1.85 8.75 15.65
C MET A 28 2.17 7.57 16.58
N HIS A 29 3.37 7.02 16.49
CA HIS A 29 3.78 5.94 17.38
C HIS A 29 3.99 6.44 18.82
N GLN A 30 4.77 7.51 19.02
CA GLN A 30 5.16 7.99 20.34
C GLN A 30 3.98 8.53 21.15
N HIS A 31 2.97 9.13 20.49
CA HIS A 31 1.80 9.74 21.12
C HIS A 31 0.52 8.91 20.96
N HIS A 32 0.64 7.62 20.58
CA HIS A 32 -0.54 6.76 20.37
C HIS A 32 -1.50 6.75 21.55
N ASP A 33 -1.00 6.73 22.77
CA ASP A 33 -1.83 6.71 23.98
C ASP A 33 -2.68 7.98 24.18
N GLU A 34 -2.25 9.10 23.60
CA GLU A 34 -2.97 10.37 23.69
C GLU A 34 -4.19 10.44 22.76
N TYR A 35 -4.15 9.75 21.61
CA TYR A 35 -5.22 9.83 20.62
C TYR A 35 -6.00 8.53 20.39
N LYS A 36 -5.55 7.39 20.90
CA LYS A 36 -6.16 6.07 20.63
C LYS A 36 -7.66 5.97 20.90
N ASN A 37 -8.19 6.83 21.77
CA ASN A 37 -9.61 6.87 22.11
C ASN A 37 -10.38 8.03 21.45
N ASN A 38 -9.72 8.85 20.63
CA ASN A 38 -10.32 10.06 20.08
C ASN A 38 -11.13 9.79 18.80
N ALA A 39 -10.92 8.64 18.15
CA ALA A 39 -11.66 8.27 16.95
C ALA A 39 -11.83 6.75 16.86
N PRO A 40 -12.96 6.27 16.24
CA PRO A 40 -13.10 4.86 15.91
C PRO A 40 -11.93 4.39 15.05
N GLY A 41 -11.34 3.25 15.40
CA GLY A 41 -10.22 2.67 14.65
C GLY A 41 -8.83 3.22 15.02
N ALA A 42 -8.70 4.30 15.79
CA ALA A 42 -7.40 4.85 16.18
C ALA A 42 -6.50 3.84 16.92
N THR A 43 -7.10 2.90 17.65
CA THR A 43 -6.39 1.78 18.28
C THR A 43 -5.69 0.87 17.26
N GLY A 44 -6.09 0.90 15.99
CA GLY A 44 -5.48 0.12 14.92
C GLY A 44 -4.04 0.55 14.58
N TRP A 45 -3.66 1.78 14.92
CA TRP A 45 -2.31 2.31 14.66
C TRP A 45 -1.27 1.94 15.73
N ARG A 46 -1.65 1.15 16.72
CA ARG A 46 -0.67 0.59 17.68
C ARG A 46 0.41 -0.21 16.93
N MET A 47 1.66 -0.09 17.37
CA MET A 47 2.82 -0.71 16.71
C MET A 47 2.71 -2.24 16.65
N ASP A 48 2.28 -2.88 17.74
CA ASP A 48 2.11 -4.33 17.82
C ASP A 48 0.97 -4.90 16.93
N ARG A 49 0.15 -4.01 16.35
CA ARG A 49 -0.88 -4.37 15.37
C ARG A 49 -0.44 -4.22 13.92
N GLN A 50 0.72 -3.62 13.69
CA GLN A 50 1.26 -3.49 12.35
C GLN A 50 1.74 -4.84 11.83
N LYS A 51 1.36 -5.18 10.60
CA LYS A 51 1.73 -6.42 9.90
C LYS A 51 2.52 -6.06 8.66
N PHE A 52 3.78 -5.68 8.86
CA PHE A 52 4.65 -5.19 7.80
C PHE A 52 4.87 -6.21 6.69
N ASP A 53 4.95 -7.50 7.04
CA ASP A 53 5.10 -8.65 6.16
C ASP A 53 3.83 -9.02 5.37
N GLN A 54 2.68 -8.39 5.69
CA GLN A 54 1.39 -8.62 5.04
C GLN A 54 0.86 -7.35 4.35
N ALA A 55 1.66 -6.29 4.29
CA ALA A 55 1.28 -5.06 3.62
C ALA A 55 1.04 -5.31 2.12
N PHE A 56 0.02 -4.65 1.57
CA PHE A 56 -0.32 -4.72 0.15
C PHE A 56 0.05 -3.45 -0.64
N LEU A 57 0.53 -2.43 0.05
CA LEU A 57 1.09 -1.21 -0.54
C LEU A 57 2.55 -1.05 -0.10
N PRO A 58 3.40 -0.44 -0.93
CA PRO A 58 4.76 -0.10 -0.53
C PRO A 58 4.77 0.91 0.62
N TYR A 59 5.72 0.76 1.52
CA TYR A 59 6.00 1.76 2.55
C TYR A 59 6.88 2.88 1.99
N HIS A 60 6.56 4.11 2.39
CA HIS A 60 7.38 5.28 2.07
C HIS A 60 8.76 5.20 2.76
N PRO A 61 9.87 5.66 2.11
CA PRO A 61 11.21 5.61 2.71
C PRO A 61 11.30 6.24 4.10
N GLY A 62 10.62 7.35 4.35
CA GLY A 62 10.57 7.99 5.67
C GLY A 62 9.95 7.10 6.74
N ALA A 63 8.90 6.35 6.42
CA ALA A 63 8.29 5.39 7.35
C ALA A 63 9.25 4.21 7.61
N ILE A 64 9.86 3.66 6.58
CA ILE A 64 10.86 2.57 6.69
C ILE A 64 12.03 2.99 7.57
N ARG A 65 12.51 4.24 7.42
CA ARG A 65 13.60 4.78 8.25
C ARG A 65 13.25 4.74 9.73
N TYR A 66 12.04 5.17 10.09
CA TYR A 66 11.60 5.13 11.48
C TYR A 66 11.44 3.69 12.00
N TYR A 67 10.82 2.80 11.22
CA TYR A 67 10.65 1.40 11.64
C TYR A 67 11.98 0.65 11.80
N LYS A 68 12.99 1.00 11.00
CA LYS A 68 14.37 0.50 11.20
C LYS A 68 15.00 1.04 12.49
N GLU A 69 14.80 2.32 12.80
CA GLU A 69 15.31 2.97 14.02
C GLU A 69 14.82 2.27 15.29
N ILE A 70 13.55 1.85 15.29
CA ILE A 70 12.93 1.18 16.45
C ILE A 70 13.02 -0.36 16.41
N GLY A 71 13.66 -0.92 15.38
CA GLY A 71 13.89 -2.38 15.25
C GLY A 71 12.69 -3.19 14.76
N GLU A 72 11.63 -2.54 14.26
CA GLU A 72 10.40 -3.20 13.79
C GLU A 72 10.44 -3.58 12.30
N TRP A 73 11.42 -3.08 11.53
CA TRP A 73 11.55 -3.40 10.10
C TRP A 73 12.38 -4.66 9.89
N THR A 74 11.70 -5.79 9.73
CA THR A 74 12.33 -7.11 9.56
C THR A 74 12.75 -7.40 8.12
N THR A 75 13.45 -8.51 7.91
CA THR A 75 13.82 -9.03 6.58
C THR A 75 12.56 -9.38 5.77
N GLU A 76 11.56 -9.96 6.42
CA GLU A 76 10.27 -10.33 5.80
C GLU A 76 9.50 -9.09 5.39
N ALA A 77 9.47 -8.05 6.23
CA ALA A 77 8.88 -6.74 5.88
C ALA A 77 9.57 -6.12 4.66
N ALA A 78 10.90 -6.19 4.60
CA ALA A 78 11.67 -5.68 3.47
C ALA A 78 11.38 -6.46 2.18
N ALA A 79 11.29 -7.80 2.25
CA ALA A 79 10.95 -8.64 1.11
C ALA A 79 9.53 -8.35 0.60
N GLN A 80 8.54 -8.23 1.50
CA GLN A 80 7.18 -7.87 1.14
C GLN A 80 7.12 -6.49 0.47
N ASN A 81 7.86 -5.52 1.01
CA ASN A 81 7.93 -4.18 0.43
C ASN A 81 8.52 -4.19 -1.00
N GLN A 82 9.56 -4.98 -1.26
CA GLN A 82 10.11 -5.14 -2.60
C GLN A 82 9.10 -5.78 -3.56
N SER A 83 8.35 -6.78 -3.12
CA SER A 83 7.26 -7.37 -3.90
C SER A 83 6.18 -6.34 -4.25
N ASN A 84 5.80 -5.50 -3.30
CA ASN A 84 4.82 -4.43 -3.52
C ASN A 84 5.34 -3.37 -4.51
N LEU A 85 6.61 -2.97 -4.42
CA LEU A 85 7.24 -2.05 -5.38
C LEU A 85 7.27 -2.63 -6.79
N PHE A 86 7.63 -3.91 -6.92
CA PHE A 86 7.62 -4.60 -8.22
C PHE A 86 6.21 -4.65 -8.80
N ARG A 87 5.21 -5.03 -7.98
CA ARG A 87 3.81 -5.00 -8.39
C ARG A 87 3.37 -3.61 -8.87
N GLN A 88 3.77 -2.56 -8.16
CA GLN A 88 3.46 -1.19 -8.55
C GLN A 88 4.07 -0.83 -9.92
N GLN A 89 5.31 -1.23 -10.19
CA GLN A 89 5.97 -1.02 -11.49
C GLN A 89 5.22 -1.71 -12.63
N VAL A 90 4.80 -2.96 -12.41
CA VAL A 90 4.00 -3.72 -13.40
C VAL A 90 2.68 -3.01 -13.70
N LEU A 91 1.98 -2.55 -12.67
CA LEU A 91 0.71 -1.82 -12.81
C LEU A 91 0.90 -0.47 -13.50
N MET A 92 1.95 0.28 -13.19
CA MET A 92 2.27 1.54 -13.87
C MET A 92 2.55 1.32 -15.36
N SER A 93 3.36 0.33 -15.71
CA SER A 93 3.64 -0.01 -17.10
C SER A 93 2.39 -0.48 -17.86
N ALA A 94 1.50 -1.20 -17.21
CA ALA A 94 0.20 -1.58 -17.78
C ALA A 94 -0.69 -0.36 -18.02
N TRP A 95 -0.72 0.58 -17.08
CA TRP A 95 -1.48 1.82 -17.18
C TRP A 95 -0.99 2.71 -18.32
N GLU A 96 0.32 2.91 -18.44
CA GLU A 96 0.94 3.70 -19.52
C GLU A 96 0.59 3.17 -20.92
N LYS A 97 0.46 1.85 -21.07
CA LYS A 97 0.04 1.22 -22.32
C LYS A 97 -1.46 1.33 -22.56
N PHE A 98 -2.26 1.21 -21.53
CA PHE A 98 -3.71 1.21 -21.62
C PHE A 98 -4.30 2.61 -21.82
N PHE A 99 -3.83 3.58 -21.02
CA PHE A 99 -4.48 4.89 -20.90
C PHE A 99 -4.60 5.67 -22.23
N PRO A 100 -3.62 5.66 -23.15
CA PRO A 100 -3.73 6.40 -24.43
C PRO A 100 -4.87 5.92 -25.36
N THR A 101 -5.34 4.69 -25.17
CA THR A 101 -6.41 4.07 -25.96
C THR A 101 -7.64 3.73 -25.15
N ALA A 102 -7.70 4.23 -23.91
CA ALA A 102 -8.78 3.94 -22.99
C ALA A 102 -10.13 4.45 -23.53
N PRO A 103 -11.21 3.67 -23.39
CA PRO A 103 -12.54 4.09 -23.84
C PRO A 103 -13.07 5.24 -22.99
N GLU A 104 -13.94 6.09 -23.59
CA GLU A 104 -14.59 7.21 -22.91
C GLU A 104 -15.70 6.74 -21.95
N SER A 105 -16.34 5.61 -22.24
CA SER A 105 -17.38 5.04 -21.37
C SER A 105 -16.76 4.47 -20.10
N TYR A 106 -17.25 4.90 -18.93
CA TYR A 106 -16.78 4.41 -17.65
C TYR A 106 -16.88 2.88 -17.50
N GLU A 107 -18.00 2.29 -17.94
CA GLU A 107 -18.24 0.85 -17.85
C GLU A 107 -17.22 0.05 -18.70
N GLN A 108 -16.97 0.51 -19.93
CA GLN A 108 -15.96 -0.10 -20.80
C GLN A 108 -14.56 0.12 -20.26
N PHE A 109 -14.26 1.33 -19.79
CA PHE A 109 -12.97 1.66 -19.18
C PHE A 109 -12.67 0.73 -18.00
N GLU A 110 -13.63 0.56 -17.08
CA GLU A 110 -13.46 -0.31 -15.90
C GLU A 110 -13.19 -1.76 -16.32
N ALA A 111 -14.00 -2.30 -17.21
CA ALA A 111 -13.85 -3.69 -17.68
C ALA A 111 -12.50 -3.92 -18.40
N GLU A 112 -12.12 -3.02 -19.31
CA GLU A 112 -10.89 -3.13 -20.07
C GLU A 112 -9.64 -2.89 -19.20
N TRP A 113 -9.71 -1.94 -18.24
CA TRP A 113 -8.61 -1.75 -17.30
C TRP A 113 -8.42 -2.95 -16.36
N ILE A 114 -9.51 -3.54 -15.86
CA ILE A 114 -9.45 -4.78 -15.06
C ILE A 114 -8.76 -5.89 -15.86
N ALA A 115 -9.12 -6.08 -17.14
CA ALA A 115 -8.52 -7.09 -18.01
C ALA A 115 -7.03 -6.80 -18.27
N ALA A 116 -6.67 -5.56 -18.60
CA ALA A 116 -5.30 -5.16 -18.90
C ALA A 116 -4.36 -5.34 -17.69
N ARG A 117 -4.78 -4.88 -16.50
CA ARG A 117 -3.99 -5.04 -15.28
C ARG A 117 -3.85 -6.50 -14.85
N SER A 118 -4.91 -7.31 -15.03
CA SER A 118 -4.86 -8.74 -14.69
C SER A 118 -3.87 -9.48 -15.59
N THR A 119 -3.95 -9.26 -16.90
CA THR A 119 -3.00 -9.82 -17.86
C THR A 119 -1.55 -9.46 -17.53
N ALA A 120 -1.30 -8.19 -17.19
CA ALA A 120 0.04 -7.73 -16.84
C ALA A 120 0.58 -8.39 -15.56
N LEU A 121 -0.26 -8.52 -14.54
CA LEU A 121 0.13 -9.16 -13.27
C LEU A 121 0.36 -10.67 -13.43
N GLU A 122 -0.51 -11.36 -14.17
CA GLU A 122 -0.40 -12.80 -14.45
C GLU A 122 0.87 -13.14 -15.24
N ALA A 123 1.25 -12.28 -16.19
CA ALA A 123 2.49 -12.46 -16.95
C ALA A 123 3.74 -12.47 -16.07
N GLU A 124 3.70 -11.80 -14.94
CA GLU A 124 4.78 -11.74 -13.92
C GLU A 124 4.55 -12.71 -12.75
N GLY A 125 3.54 -13.58 -12.83
CA GLY A 125 3.20 -14.51 -11.75
C GLY A 125 2.66 -13.85 -10.47
N LEU A 126 2.15 -12.62 -10.58
CA LEU A 126 1.60 -11.86 -9.46
C LEU A 126 0.10 -12.11 -9.32
N ILE A 127 -0.37 -12.08 -8.06
CA ILE A 127 -1.79 -12.28 -7.74
C ILE A 127 -2.62 -11.10 -8.27
N THR A 128 -3.71 -11.42 -8.98
CA THR A 128 -4.72 -10.45 -9.41
C THR A 128 -5.76 -10.28 -8.30
N LEU A 129 -5.84 -9.09 -7.70
CA LEU A 129 -6.87 -8.78 -6.72
C LEU A 129 -8.06 -8.10 -7.39
N GLY A 130 -9.29 -8.50 -7.02
CA GLY A 130 -10.52 -7.81 -7.47
C GLY A 130 -11.00 -8.16 -8.87
N THR A 131 -10.70 -9.36 -9.38
CA THR A 131 -11.21 -9.86 -10.67
C THR A 131 -12.56 -10.59 -10.56
N GLY A 132 -13.28 -10.42 -9.49
CA GLY A 132 -14.55 -11.08 -9.26
C GLY A 132 -15.39 -10.37 -8.21
N LEU A 133 -16.03 -9.29 -8.59
CA LEU A 133 -17.27 -8.80 -7.96
C LEU A 133 -18.41 -8.99 -8.93
#